data_edb163bf8cc77597ed6b59f2e5a6c96f
#
_entry.id   edb163bf8cc77597ed6b59f2e5a6c96f
#
_cell.length_a   1.000
_cell.length_b   1.000
_cell.length_c   1.000
_cell.angle_alpha   90.00
_cell.angle_beta   90.00
_cell.angle_gamma   90.00
#
_symmetry.space_group_name_H-M   'P 1'
#
loop_
_entity.id
_entity.type
_entity.pdbx_description
1 polymer ?
#
loop_
_entity_poly.entity_id
_entity_poly.type
_entity_poly.pdbx_seq_one_letter_code
_entity_poly.pdbx_strand_id
1 'polypeptide(L)'
;MIVSLAACGGDKEAPTTTAPEGFTVMSDAKEGFAVAVPSDWVRIPLKPNPADFDKDANELRRQNPKLASILNQARVLGQSGGKFMAVAPDGVANVNLTADKPKEKTVDEIVTNSIEGLKSFEASNFAQEQVTLSGEPAVRLSFRLPCDTAAGRSPTDEIQYYLLEDEKAYILTVAAAPAPVASAIAGSLKLR
;
A
#
# COMPACT_ATOMS: atom_id res chain seq x y z
N MET A 1 -14.95 48.72 15.83
CA MET A 1 -15.07 47.39 16.46
C MET A 1 -15.16 46.39 15.36
N ILE A 2 -14.03 45.80 14.96
CA ILE A 2 -13.93 44.85 13.85
C ILE A 2 -13.93 43.44 14.46
N VAL A 3 -15.01 42.70 14.25
CA VAL A 3 -15.11 41.31 14.67
C VAL A 3 -14.48 40.46 13.57
N SER A 4 -13.25 39.98 13.80
CA SER A 4 -12.62 38.97 12.98
C SER A 4 -13.27 37.62 13.27
N LEU A 5 -14.06 37.12 12.36
CA LEU A 5 -14.50 35.72 12.31
C LEU A 5 -13.28 34.88 11.90
N ALA A 6 -12.66 34.22 12.85
CA ALA A 6 -11.70 33.16 12.60
C ALA A 6 -12.48 31.96 12.03
N ALA A 7 -12.34 31.70 10.74
CA ALA A 7 -12.79 30.48 10.10
C ALA A 7 -11.86 29.34 10.58
N CYS A 8 -12.30 28.56 11.55
CA CYS A 8 -11.69 27.30 11.93
C CYS A 8 -12.09 26.22 10.90
N GLY A 9 -11.50 26.28 9.72
CA GLY A 9 -11.40 25.17 8.78
C GLY A 9 -9.99 24.62 8.88
N GLY A 10 -9.75 23.75 9.84
CA GLY A 10 -8.45 23.09 9.92
C GLY A 10 -8.31 22.10 8.77
N ASP A 11 -7.67 22.52 7.69
CA ASP A 11 -7.15 21.59 6.69
C ASP A 11 -6.16 20.66 7.42
N LYS A 12 -6.52 19.39 7.47
CA LYS A 12 -5.65 18.39 8.07
C LYS A 12 -4.41 18.27 7.21
N GLU A 13 -3.24 18.61 7.74
CA GLU A 13 -1.98 18.42 7.03
C GLU A 13 -1.67 16.92 6.93
N ALA A 14 -1.07 16.49 5.81
CA ALA A 14 -0.59 15.12 5.69
C ALA A 14 0.51 14.86 6.73
N PRO A 15 0.64 13.62 7.27
CA PRO A 15 1.78 13.26 8.08
C PRO A 15 3.09 13.53 7.31
N THR A 16 4.15 13.86 8.03
CA THR A 16 5.47 14.08 7.44
C THR A 16 6.37 12.88 7.68
N THR A 17 7.15 12.53 6.67
CA THR A 17 8.19 11.51 6.77
C THR A 17 9.45 11.96 6.01
N THR A 18 10.59 11.35 6.34
CA THR A 18 11.85 11.61 5.64
C THR A 18 12.08 10.53 4.61
N ALA A 19 12.38 10.92 3.37
CA ALA A 19 12.74 9.99 2.33
C ALA A 19 14.24 9.61 2.45
N PRO A 20 14.58 8.32 2.40
CA PRO A 20 15.97 7.88 2.19
C PRO A 20 16.51 8.39 0.84
N GLU A 21 17.83 8.34 0.66
CA GLU A 21 18.45 8.65 -0.64
C GLU A 21 17.88 7.75 -1.75
N GLY A 22 17.54 8.32 -2.89
CA GLY A 22 16.91 7.62 -4.00
C GLY A 22 15.41 7.36 -3.85
N PHE A 23 14.78 7.92 -2.80
CA PHE A 23 13.33 7.80 -2.56
C PHE A 23 12.65 9.17 -2.63
N THR A 24 11.35 9.16 -2.88
CA THR A 24 10.47 10.34 -2.84
C THR A 24 9.29 10.08 -1.91
N VAL A 25 8.84 11.13 -1.21
CA VAL A 25 7.66 11.03 -0.33
C VAL A 25 6.40 11.15 -1.15
N MET A 26 5.48 10.21 -0.96
CA MET A 26 4.09 10.26 -1.43
C MET A 26 3.17 10.34 -0.22
N SER A 27 2.29 11.31 -0.19
CA SER A 27 1.40 11.54 0.94
C SER A 27 -0.02 11.87 0.49
N ASP A 28 -0.96 11.69 1.43
CA ASP A 28 -2.34 12.06 1.25
C ASP A 28 -2.92 12.54 2.57
N ALA A 29 -3.23 13.83 2.66
CA ALA A 29 -3.76 14.44 3.88
C ALA A 29 -5.18 13.94 4.21
N LYS A 30 -5.98 13.63 3.18
CA LYS A 30 -7.35 13.13 3.34
C LYS A 30 -7.36 11.70 3.89
N GLU A 31 -6.49 10.84 3.34
CA GLU A 31 -6.34 9.45 3.78
C GLU A 31 -5.43 9.30 5.00
N GLY A 32 -4.71 10.36 5.38
CA GLY A 32 -3.93 10.44 6.62
C GLY A 32 -2.64 9.62 6.62
N PHE A 33 -1.94 9.53 5.48
CA PHE A 33 -0.67 8.80 5.40
C PHE A 33 0.43 9.59 4.68
N ALA A 34 1.68 9.22 4.96
CA ALA A 34 2.87 9.54 4.16
C ALA A 34 3.78 8.32 4.10
N VAL A 35 4.37 8.06 2.95
CA VAL A 35 5.29 6.94 2.72
C VAL A 35 6.34 7.34 1.68
N ALA A 36 7.59 6.93 1.86
CA ALA A 36 8.64 7.10 0.86
C ALA A 36 8.74 5.85 -0.02
N VAL A 37 8.82 6.05 -1.33
CA VAL A 37 9.01 4.99 -2.33
C VAL A 37 10.19 5.34 -3.22
N PRO A 38 10.83 4.39 -3.94
CA PRO A 38 11.86 4.72 -4.92
C PRO A 38 11.40 5.82 -5.86
N SER A 39 12.29 6.77 -6.18
CA SER A 39 11.92 8.01 -6.89
C SER A 39 11.45 7.80 -8.33
N ASP A 40 11.75 6.65 -8.91
CA ASP A 40 11.31 6.23 -10.25
C ASP A 40 9.96 5.48 -10.25
N TRP A 41 9.38 5.19 -9.07
CA TRP A 41 8.08 4.54 -8.99
C TRP A 41 6.94 5.51 -9.29
N VAL A 42 5.93 4.99 -9.98
CA VAL A 42 4.75 5.75 -10.42
C VAL A 42 3.60 5.51 -9.47
N ARG A 43 3.00 6.60 -8.94
CA ARG A 43 1.74 6.51 -8.19
C ARG A 43 0.61 6.16 -9.13
N ILE A 44 -0.15 5.12 -8.77
CA ILE A 44 -1.37 4.71 -9.47
C ILE A 44 -2.57 5.37 -8.77
N PRO A 45 -3.39 6.15 -9.48
CA PRO A 45 -4.59 6.74 -8.89
C PRO A 45 -5.60 5.64 -8.60
N LEU A 46 -5.95 5.46 -7.32
CA LEU A 46 -7.00 4.54 -6.92
C LEU A 46 -8.34 5.27 -6.95
N LYS A 47 -9.31 4.73 -7.65
CA LYS A 47 -10.66 5.30 -7.78
C LYS A 47 -11.70 4.23 -7.45
N PRO A 48 -12.70 4.55 -6.59
CA PRO A 48 -13.78 3.60 -6.28
C PRO A 48 -14.70 3.39 -7.50
N ASN A 49 -14.87 4.41 -8.35
CA ASN A 49 -15.65 4.32 -9.58
C ASN A 49 -14.79 3.74 -10.72
N PRO A 50 -15.18 2.59 -11.31
CA PRO A 50 -14.42 1.99 -12.41
C PRO A 50 -14.24 2.88 -13.63
N ALA A 51 -15.25 3.68 -14.02
CA ALA A 51 -15.16 4.53 -15.21
C ALA A 51 -14.14 5.66 -15.05
N ASP A 52 -14.05 6.25 -13.83
CA ASP A 52 -13.05 7.27 -13.52
C ASP A 52 -11.64 6.67 -13.49
N PHE A 53 -11.52 5.45 -12.96
CA PHE A 53 -10.26 4.71 -12.98
C PHE A 53 -9.81 4.40 -14.41
N ASP A 54 -10.71 3.87 -15.25
CA ASP A 54 -10.38 3.44 -16.62
C ASP A 54 -9.85 4.61 -17.47
N LYS A 55 -10.32 5.84 -17.22
CA LYS A 55 -9.79 7.04 -17.88
C LYS A 55 -8.32 7.27 -17.54
N ASP A 56 -7.98 7.30 -16.25
CA ASP A 56 -6.61 7.52 -15.79
C ASP A 56 -5.69 6.33 -16.18
N ALA A 57 -6.19 5.09 -16.06
CA ALA A 57 -5.47 3.88 -16.43
C ALA A 57 -5.12 3.81 -17.93
N ASN A 58 -6.01 4.29 -18.81
CA ASN A 58 -5.74 4.35 -20.25
C ASN A 58 -4.62 5.33 -20.57
N GLU A 59 -4.53 6.44 -19.85
CA GLU A 59 -3.42 7.38 -19.99
C GLU A 59 -2.10 6.76 -19.54
N LEU A 60 -2.06 6.15 -18.34
CA LEU A 60 -0.89 5.46 -17.83
C LEU A 60 -0.44 4.31 -18.75
N ARG A 61 -1.37 3.55 -19.31
CA ARG A 61 -1.05 2.45 -20.25
C ARG A 61 -0.43 2.96 -21.54
N ARG A 62 -0.88 4.13 -22.03
CA ARG A 62 -0.28 4.76 -23.22
C ARG A 62 1.14 5.25 -22.95
N GLN A 63 1.38 5.82 -21.77
CA GLN A 63 2.69 6.31 -21.36
C GLN A 63 3.66 5.15 -21.05
N ASN A 64 3.18 4.10 -20.42
CA ASN A 64 3.96 2.91 -20.08
C ASN A 64 3.13 1.62 -20.22
N PRO A 65 3.22 0.92 -21.38
CA PRO A 65 2.48 -0.32 -21.61
C PRO A 65 2.79 -1.46 -20.61
N LYS A 66 3.96 -1.43 -19.97
CA LYS A 66 4.35 -2.45 -18.97
C LYS A 66 3.45 -2.43 -17.72
N LEU A 67 2.75 -1.31 -17.48
CA LEU A 67 1.82 -1.19 -16.36
C LEU A 67 0.48 -1.91 -16.59
N ALA A 68 0.22 -2.47 -17.77
CA ALA A 68 -1.10 -3.00 -18.12
C ALA A 68 -1.63 -4.06 -17.15
N SER A 69 -0.78 -4.97 -16.68
CA SER A 69 -1.17 -6.03 -15.73
C SER A 69 -1.51 -5.47 -14.34
N ILE A 70 -0.66 -4.58 -13.84
CA ILE A 70 -0.82 -4.01 -12.50
C ILE A 70 -2.03 -3.06 -12.41
N LEU A 71 -2.43 -2.42 -13.51
CA LEU A 71 -3.61 -1.57 -13.55
C LEU A 71 -4.91 -2.34 -13.28
N ASN A 72 -4.98 -3.63 -13.64
CA ASN A 72 -6.14 -4.45 -13.29
C ASN A 72 -6.21 -4.70 -11.77
N GLN A 73 -5.07 -4.94 -11.11
CA GLN A 73 -4.99 -5.07 -9.66
C GLN A 73 -5.36 -3.75 -8.97
N ALA A 74 -4.84 -2.63 -9.47
CA ALA A 74 -5.14 -1.30 -8.95
C ALA A 74 -6.65 -0.96 -9.02
N ARG A 75 -7.33 -1.40 -10.08
CA ARG A 75 -8.78 -1.25 -10.24
C ARG A 75 -9.54 -1.97 -9.11
N VAL A 76 -9.20 -3.23 -8.86
CA VAL A 76 -9.81 -4.01 -7.78
C VAL A 76 -9.49 -3.38 -6.42
N LEU A 77 -8.24 -3.00 -6.21
CA LEU A 77 -7.80 -2.35 -4.98
C LEU A 77 -8.58 -1.05 -4.71
N GLY A 78 -8.77 -0.20 -5.71
CA GLY A 78 -9.54 1.04 -5.59
C GLY A 78 -11.01 0.80 -5.22
N GLN A 79 -11.62 -0.25 -5.74
CA GLN A 79 -12.98 -0.67 -5.39
C GLN A 79 -13.09 -1.26 -3.98
N SER A 80 -12.02 -1.89 -3.50
CA SER A 80 -11.95 -2.51 -2.17
C SER A 80 -11.44 -1.56 -1.06
N GLY A 81 -11.43 -0.25 -1.31
CA GLY A 81 -11.04 0.73 -0.30
C GLY A 81 -9.53 0.95 -0.16
N GLY A 82 -8.74 0.57 -1.16
CA GLY A 82 -7.31 0.90 -1.21
C GLY A 82 -7.05 2.39 -1.09
N LYS A 83 -6.01 2.76 -0.34
CA LYS A 83 -5.65 4.15 -0.03
C LYS A 83 -4.50 4.66 -0.89
N PHE A 84 -3.61 3.77 -1.24
CA PHE A 84 -2.39 4.10 -1.97
C PHE A 84 -1.90 2.92 -2.79
N MET A 85 -1.28 3.22 -3.93
CA MET A 85 -0.50 2.28 -4.72
C MET A 85 0.59 3.01 -5.50
N ALA A 86 1.79 2.46 -5.48
CA ALA A 86 2.89 2.86 -6.38
C ALA A 86 3.54 1.62 -6.99
N VAL A 87 4.08 1.76 -8.18
CA VAL A 87 4.63 0.65 -8.95
C VAL A 87 5.92 1.05 -9.63
N ALA A 88 6.87 0.12 -9.70
CA ALA A 88 8.11 0.28 -10.45
C ALA A 88 7.85 0.46 -11.95
N PRO A 89 8.76 1.11 -12.70
CA PRO A 89 8.58 1.36 -14.13
C PRO A 89 8.41 0.09 -15.00
N ASP A 90 8.90 -1.05 -14.51
CA ASP A 90 8.73 -2.35 -15.19
C ASP A 90 7.35 -2.98 -14.99
N GLY A 91 6.52 -2.44 -14.10
CA GLY A 91 5.19 -2.93 -13.79
C GLY A 91 5.14 -4.17 -12.89
N VAL A 92 6.26 -4.55 -12.27
CA VAL A 92 6.39 -5.78 -11.47
C VAL A 92 6.40 -5.47 -9.97
N ALA A 93 7.45 -4.79 -9.49
CA ALA A 93 7.50 -4.43 -8.07
C ALA A 93 6.48 -3.34 -7.76
N ASN A 94 5.78 -3.49 -6.65
CA ASN A 94 4.77 -2.52 -6.24
C ASN A 94 4.62 -2.45 -4.72
N VAL A 95 4.01 -1.37 -4.27
CA VAL A 95 3.56 -1.18 -2.90
C VAL A 95 2.12 -0.68 -2.92
N ASN A 96 1.32 -1.17 -1.99
CA ASN A 96 -0.01 -0.64 -1.74
C ASN A 96 -0.32 -0.55 -0.26
N LEU A 97 -1.22 0.36 0.11
CA LEU A 97 -1.76 0.54 1.45
C LEU A 97 -3.27 0.39 1.39
N THR A 98 -3.79 -0.50 2.23
CA THR A 98 -5.22 -0.60 2.51
C THR A 98 -5.49 -0.20 3.95
N ALA A 99 -6.69 0.31 4.21
CA ALA A 99 -7.17 0.57 5.55
C ALA A 99 -8.65 0.23 5.61
N ASP A 100 -9.02 -0.58 6.60
CA ASP A 100 -10.40 -0.99 6.82
C ASP A 100 -10.68 -1.12 8.32
N LYS A 101 -11.96 -1.18 8.69
CA LYS A 101 -12.38 -1.49 10.05
C LYS A 101 -12.54 -3.01 10.18
N PRO A 102 -11.58 -3.69 10.83
CA PRO A 102 -11.61 -5.14 10.95
C PRO A 102 -12.67 -5.59 11.94
N LYS A 103 -13.07 -6.85 11.86
CA LYS A 103 -13.88 -7.52 12.90
C LYS A 103 -12.98 -8.01 14.04
N GLU A 104 -11.76 -8.31 13.73
CA GLU A 104 -10.69 -8.74 14.62
C GLU A 104 -10.29 -7.59 15.55
N LYS A 105 -9.89 -7.96 16.76
CA LYS A 105 -9.51 -6.98 17.79
C LYS A 105 -8.00 -6.88 18.03
N THR A 106 -7.24 -7.80 17.45
CA THR A 106 -5.79 -7.85 17.56
C THR A 106 -5.14 -8.01 16.20
N VAL A 107 -3.89 -7.54 16.08
CA VAL A 107 -3.11 -7.71 14.85
C VAL A 107 -2.89 -9.19 14.56
N ASP A 108 -2.65 -10.02 15.59
CA ASP A 108 -2.41 -11.45 15.43
C ASP A 108 -3.65 -12.19 14.86
N GLU A 109 -4.86 -11.82 15.27
CA GLU A 109 -6.10 -12.36 14.68
C GLU A 109 -6.23 -11.96 13.20
N ILE A 110 -5.91 -10.71 12.85
CA ILE A 110 -5.95 -10.22 11.47
C ILE A 110 -4.95 -11.01 10.61
N VAL A 111 -3.72 -11.20 11.10
CA VAL A 111 -2.67 -11.96 10.40
C VAL A 111 -3.07 -13.41 10.21
N THR A 112 -3.63 -14.03 11.25
CA THR A 112 -4.10 -15.42 11.18
C THR A 112 -5.15 -15.60 10.10
N ASN A 113 -6.16 -14.74 10.06
CA ASN A 113 -7.21 -14.77 9.04
C ASN A 113 -6.67 -14.46 7.64
N SER A 114 -5.69 -13.55 7.54
CA SER A 114 -5.03 -13.23 6.28
C SER A 114 -4.26 -14.44 5.73
N ILE A 115 -3.54 -15.19 6.58
CA ILE A 115 -2.84 -16.40 6.18
C ILE A 115 -3.82 -17.44 5.64
N GLU A 116 -4.97 -17.66 6.31
CA GLU A 116 -5.98 -18.61 5.83
C GLU A 116 -6.54 -18.17 4.46
N GLY A 117 -6.78 -16.88 4.28
CA GLY A 117 -7.18 -16.32 2.97
C GLY A 117 -6.10 -16.53 1.92
N LEU A 118 -4.85 -16.21 2.22
CA LEU A 118 -3.72 -16.35 1.30
C LEU A 118 -3.45 -17.80 0.88
N LYS A 119 -3.68 -18.78 1.75
CA LYS A 119 -3.60 -20.20 1.40
C LYS A 119 -4.58 -20.59 0.30
N SER A 120 -5.75 -19.96 0.22
CA SER A 120 -6.71 -20.21 -0.85
C SER A 120 -6.20 -19.76 -2.24
N PHE A 121 -5.21 -18.85 -2.27
CA PHE A 121 -4.48 -18.43 -3.46
C PHE A 121 -3.15 -19.17 -3.66
N GLU A 122 -2.97 -20.32 -2.96
CA GLU A 122 -1.77 -21.15 -3.03
C GLU A 122 -0.49 -20.45 -2.50
N ALA A 123 -0.64 -19.42 -1.66
CA ALA A 123 0.50 -18.81 -1.00
C ALA A 123 1.21 -19.80 -0.06
N SER A 124 2.51 -19.66 0.04
CA SER A 124 3.38 -20.60 0.78
C SER A 124 4.55 -19.86 1.46
N ASN A 125 5.34 -20.62 2.24
CA ASN A 125 6.55 -20.10 2.89
C ASN A 125 6.29 -18.92 3.84
N PHE A 126 5.22 -19.00 4.62
CA PHE A 126 4.86 -17.97 5.58
C PHE A 126 5.90 -17.85 6.70
N ALA A 127 6.36 -16.61 6.95
CA ALA A 127 7.17 -16.27 8.12
C ALA A 127 6.66 -14.97 8.75
N GLN A 128 6.50 -14.96 10.07
CA GLN A 128 6.00 -13.83 10.85
C GLN A 128 7.10 -13.26 11.74
N GLU A 129 7.09 -11.93 11.90
CA GLU A 129 8.01 -11.21 12.74
C GLU A 129 7.28 -10.02 13.39
N GLN A 130 7.48 -9.82 14.71
CA GLN A 130 7.03 -8.63 15.40
C GLN A 130 7.95 -7.46 15.05
N VAL A 131 7.36 -6.35 14.62
CA VAL A 131 8.09 -5.15 14.20
C VAL A 131 7.44 -3.90 14.76
N THR A 132 8.06 -2.75 14.53
CA THR A 132 7.43 -1.44 14.77
C THR A 132 7.18 -0.75 13.44
N LEU A 133 5.97 -0.27 13.21
CA LEU A 133 5.56 0.47 12.03
C LEU A 133 4.85 1.75 12.45
N SER A 134 5.25 2.89 11.90
CA SER A 134 4.69 4.21 12.27
C SER A 134 4.80 4.56 13.77
N GLY A 135 5.63 3.85 14.53
CA GLY A 135 5.77 4.01 15.98
C GLY A 135 4.97 3.02 16.82
N GLU A 136 4.10 2.22 16.18
CA GLU A 136 3.20 1.27 16.84
C GLU A 136 3.63 -0.18 16.63
N PRO A 137 3.26 -1.10 17.54
CA PRO A 137 3.47 -2.54 17.36
C PRO A 137 2.77 -3.04 16.10
N ALA A 138 3.49 -3.80 15.28
CA ALA A 138 3.01 -4.33 14.02
C ALA A 138 3.54 -5.74 13.76
N VAL A 139 2.93 -6.46 12.84
CA VAL A 139 3.40 -7.77 12.39
C VAL A 139 3.83 -7.67 10.93
N ARG A 140 5.04 -8.09 10.65
CA ARG A 140 5.55 -8.33 9.31
C ARG A 140 5.28 -9.80 8.94
N LEU A 141 4.55 -10.04 7.87
CA LEU A 141 4.31 -11.34 7.26
C LEU A 141 5.01 -11.40 5.91
N SER A 142 5.92 -12.34 5.72
CA SER A 142 6.50 -12.63 4.41
C SER A 142 6.00 -13.99 3.90
N PHE A 143 5.78 -14.09 2.59
CA PHE A 143 5.27 -15.30 1.94
C PHE A 143 5.58 -15.27 0.45
N ARG A 144 5.33 -16.39 -0.23
CA ARG A 144 5.37 -16.51 -1.68
C ARG A 144 3.97 -16.69 -2.24
N LEU A 145 3.63 -15.88 -3.23
CA LEU A 145 2.36 -15.96 -3.95
C LEU A 145 2.63 -16.35 -5.41
N PRO A 146 1.98 -17.40 -5.95
CA PRO A 146 2.05 -17.71 -7.37
C PRO A 146 1.39 -16.60 -8.19
N CYS A 147 2.15 -15.97 -9.08
CA CYS A 147 1.65 -14.93 -9.99
C CYS A 147 1.79 -15.36 -11.44
N ASP A 148 0.79 -15.04 -12.26
CA ASP A 148 0.84 -15.26 -13.69
C ASP A 148 1.74 -14.17 -14.32
N THR A 149 2.78 -14.61 -15.00
CA THR A 149 3.70 -13.76 -15.75
C THR A 149 3.66 -14.10 -17.23
N ALA A 150 4.26 -13.26 -18.08
CA ALA A 150 4.37 -13.56 -19.51
C ALA A 150 5.17 -14.86 -19.79
N ALA A 151 6.03 -15.29 -18.86
CA ALA A 151 6.82 -16.51 -18.95
C ALA A 151 6.13 -17.74 -18.31
N GLY A 152 4.90 -17.59 -17.83
CA GLY A 152 4.14 -18.60 -17.10
C GLY A 152 3.97 -18.24 -15.62
N ARG A 153 3.40 -19.17 -14.83
CA ARG A 153 3.16 -18.98 -13.41
C ARG A 153 4.46 -19.09 -12.62
N SER A 154 4.81 -18.05 -11.88
CA SER A 154 6.05 -17.97 -11.10
C SER A 154 5.76 -17.46 -9.69
N PRO A 155 6.42 -17.98 -8.64
CA PRO A 155 6.24 -17.46 -7.29
C PRO A 155 6.88 -16.08 -7.16
N THR A 156 6.15 -15.16 -6.55
CA THR A 156 6.59 -13.80 -6.22
C THR A 156 6.73 -13.68 -4.70
N ASP A 157 7.84 -13.14 -4.23
CA ASP A 157 8.02 -12.83 -2.82
C ASP A 157 7.20 -11.58 -2.46
N GLU A 158 6.37 -11.70 -1.42
CA GLU A 158 5.55 -10.61 -0.90
C GLU A 158 5.79 -10.41 0.59
N ILE A 159 5.71 -9.15 1.01
CA ILE A 159 5.80 -8.76 2.41
C ILE A 159 4.60 -7.90 2.73
N GLN A 160 3.86 -8.27 3.76
CA GLN A 160 2.77 -7.48 4.30
C GLN A 160 3.10 -7.03 5.73
N TYR A 161 2.82 -5.78 6.02
CA TYR A 161 2.92 -5.22 7.37
C TYR A 161 1.52 -4.89 7.86
N TYR A 162 1.16 -5.46 9.00
CA TYR A 162 -0.15 -5.33 9.62
C TYR A 162 -0.05 -4.47 10.86
N LEU A 163 -0.86 -3.44 10.92
CA LEU A 163 -0.95 -2.50 12.04
C LEU A 163 -2.43 -2.28 12.38
N LEU A 164 -2.74 -2.23 13.66
CA LEU A 164 -4.05 -1.85 14.17
C LEU A 164 -3.91 -0.54 14.98
N GLU A 165 -4.51 0.53 14.48
CA GLU A 165 -4.50 1.85 15.11
C GLU A 165 -5.91 2.46 15.02
N ASP A 166 -6.42 2.99 16.13
CA ASP A 166 -7.74 3.64 16.22
C ASP A 166 -8.89 2.79 15.61
N GLU A 167 -8.92 1.50 15.92
CA GLU A 167 -9.88 0.52 15.39
C GLU A 167 -9.83 0.34 13.86
N LYS A 168 -8.76 0.76 13.20
CA LYS A 168 -8.50 0.53 11.78
C LYS A 168 -7.31 -0.41 11.61
N ALA A 169 -7.48 -1.39 10.77
CA ALA A 169 -6.37 -2.22 10.30
C ALA A 169 -5.76 -1.57 9.06
N TYR A 170 -4.47 -1.33 9.13
CA TYR A 170 -3.67 -0.89 7.99
C TYR A 170 -2.82 -2.07 7.51
N ILE A 171 -2.85 -2.32 6.22
CA ILE A 171 -2.02 -3.36 5.60
C ILE A 171 -1.19 -2.69 4.51
N LEU A 172 0.11 -2.61 4.75
CA LEU A 172 1.08 -2.18 3.74
C LEU A 172 1.65 -3.44 3.06
N THR A 173 1.32 -3.63 1.80
CA THR A 173 1.82 -4.75 1.00
C THR A 173 2.96 -4.26 0.09
N VAL A 174 4.09 -4.95 0.11
CA VAL A 174 5.22 -4.74 -0.82
C VAL A 174 5.46 -6.04 -1.57
N ALA A 175 5.26 -6.03 -2.87
CA ALA A 175 5.37 -7.19 -3.74
C ALA A 175 6.57 -7.07 -4.69
N ALA A 176 7.29 -8.15 -4.91
CA ALA A 176 8.38 -8.29 -5.87
C ALA A 176 9.54 -7.28 -5.71
N ALA A 177 9.63 -6.60 -4.58
CA ALA A 177 10.71 -5.65 -4.30
C ALA A 177 11.83 -6.33 -3.48
N PRO A 178 13.10 -5.93 -3.66
CA PRO A 178 14.19 -6.38 -2.81
C PRO A 178 13.92 -6.06 -1.32
N ALA A 179 14.31 -6.96 -0.41
CA ALA A 179 14.06 -6.81 1.02
C ALA A 179 14.53 -5.45 1.61
N PRO A 180 15.69 -4.89 1.24
CA PRO A 180 16.09 -3.55 1.71
C PRO A 180 15.13 -2.44 1.25
N VAL A 181 14.60 -2.52 0.02
CA VAL A 181 13.61 -1.57 -0.52
C VAL A 181 12.30 -1.69 0.26
N ALA A 182 11.80 -2.91 0.48
CA ALA A 182 10.59 -3.14 1.26
C ALA A 182 10.73 -2.61 2.69
N SER A 183 11.87 -2.83 3.35
CA SER A 183 12.15 -2.32 4.68
C SER A 183 12.22 -0.78 4.73
N ALA A 184 12.82 -0.15 3.71
CA ALA A 184 12.89 1.31 3.61
C ALA A 184 11.50 1.94 3.41
N ILE A 185 10.67 1.35 2.55
CA ILE A 185 9.28 1.76 2.35
C ILE A 185 8.51 1.68 3.68
N ALA A 186 8.53 0.52 4.32
CA ALA A 186 7.81 0.28 5.57
C ALA A 186 8.27 1.22 6.69
N GLY A 187 9.60 1.36 6.89
CA GLY A 187 10.18 2.23 7.90
C GLY A 187 9.84 3.72 7.72
N SER A 188 9.48 4.13 6.50
CA SER A 188 9.08 5.49 6.19
C SER A 188 7.59 5.77 6.39
N LEU A 189 6.74 4.74 6.53
CA LEU A 189 5.31 4.92 6.69
C LEU A 189 4.99 5.73 7.95
N LYS A 190 4.17 6.75 7.77
CA LYS A 190 3.54 7.53 8.85
C LYS A 190 2.05 7.54 8.63
N LEU A 191 1.32 7.22 9.69
CA LEU A 191 -0.13 7.27 9.78
C LEU A 191 -0.54 8.39 10.75
N ARG A 192 -1.83 8.74 10.71
CA ARG A 192 -2.41 9.79 11.55
C ARG A 192 -3.80 9.39 12.02
#